data_1f3f197d439752edc2bd61682e431c91
#
_entry.id   1f3f197d439752edc2bd61682e431c91
#
_cell.length_a   1.000
_cell.length_b   1.000
_cell.length_c   1.000
_cell.angle_alpha   90.00
_cell.angle_beta   90.00
_cell.angle_gamma   90.00
#
_symmetry.space_group_name_H-M   'P 1'
#
loop_
_entity.id
_entity.type
_entity.pdbx_description
1 polymer ?
#
loop_
_entity_poly.entity_id
_entity_poly.type
_entity_poly.pdbx_seq_one_letter_code
_entity_poly.pdbx_strand_id
1 'polypeptide(L)'
;MEVTMMLRVGAAALGVMFSGFGSMAADASHGKELFIACAACHTEKPDAIGPNLKGVFGRKSAALDDFRYSNPMKRANLVWDEANLRDYISDPQAKVKGNRMPYGGMSNPKDVDDLIAYLMTLK
;
A
#
# COMPACT_ATOMS: atom_id res chain seq x y z
N MET A 1 68.29 19.37 -32.81
CA MET A 1 67.23 20.04 -31.98
C MET A 1 65.88 19.31 -32.25
N GLU A 2 65.56 18.39 -31.39
CA GLU A 2 64.30 17.73 -31.48
C GLU A 2 63.30 18.49 -30.62
N VAL A 3 62.22 18.94 -31.27
CA VAL A 3 61.08 19.55 -30.56
C VAL A 3 60.05 18.45 -30.32
N THR A 4 60.04 17.95 -29.10
CA THR A 4 59.06 16.93 -28.68
C THR A 4 57.74 17.64 -28.41
N MET A 5 56.80 17.50 -29.33
CA MET A 5 55.47 18.01 -29.19
C MET A 5 54.64 17.03 -28.30
N MET A 6 54.47 17.40 -27.03
CA MET A 6 53.60 16.63 -26.13
C MET A 6 52.13 16.92 -26.47
N LEU A 7 51.46 15.90 -27.04
CA LEU A 7 50.04 15.91 -27.26
C LEU A 7 49.35 15.62 -25.93
N ARG A 8 48.73 16.62 -25.33
CA ARG A 8 47.86 16.44 -24.16
C ARG A 8 46.49 15.97 -24.63
N VAL A 9 46.24 14.70 -24.45
CA VAL A 9 44.88 14.14 -24.62
C VAL A 9 44.06 14.53 -23.40
N GLY A 10 43.17 15.50 -23.57
CA GLY A 10 42.21 15.82 -22.54
C GLY A 10 41.11 14.75 -22.51
N ALA A 11 41.08 13.99 -21.44
CA ALA A 11 39.97 13.08 -21.19
C ALA A 11 38.74 13.90 -20.82
N ALA A 12 37.77 14.01 -21.75
CA ALA A 12 36.45 14.52 -21.43
C ALA A 12 35.69 13.46 -20.64
N ALA A 13 35.58 13.65 -19.34
CA ALA A 13 34.69 12.83 -18.52
C ALA A 13 33.27 13.19 -18.89
N LEU A 14 32.58 12.32 -19.64
CA LEU A 14 31.13 12.39 -19.81
C LEU A 14 30.50 12.05 -18.47
N GLY A 15 30.08 13.08 -17.74
CA GLY A 15 29.25 12.90 -16.56
C GLY A 15 27.88 12.39 -17.00
N VAL A 16 27.61 11.12 -16.78
CA VAL A 16 26.27 10.57 -16.92
C VAL A 16 25.45 11.13 -15.77
N MET A 17 24.65 12.17 -16.04
CA MET A 17 23.64 12.61 -15.10
C MET A 17 22.53 11.56 -15.08
N PHE A 18 22.55 10.70 -14.07
CA PHE A 18 21.38 9.92 -13.71
C PHE A 18 20.34 10.90 -13.17
N SER A 19 19.42 11.32 -14.03
CA SER A 19 18.17 11.91 -13.59
C SER A 19 17.39 10.79 -12.93
N GLY A 20 17.59 10.60 -11.64
CA GLY A 20 16.77 9.69 -10.86
C GLY A 20 15.34 10.19 -10.91
N PHE A 21 14.47 9.53 -11.68
CA PHE A 21 13.06 9.61 -11.43
C PHE A 21 12.84 9.01 -10.06
N GLY A 22 12.82 9.87 -9.03
CA GLY A 22 12.46 9.47 -7.69
C GLY A 22 11.05 8.92 -7.74
N SER A 23 10.86 7.59 -7.67
CA SER A 23 9.57 7.03 -7.32
C SER A 23 9.24 7.59 -5.95
N MET A 24 8.14 8.34 -5.84
CA MET A 24 7.68 8.85 -4.55
C MET A 24 7.35 7.64 -3.68
N ALA A 25 8.15 7.40 -2.64
CA ALA A 25 7.87 6.38 -1.65
C ALA A 25 6.50 6.65 -1.03
N ALA A 26 5.78 5.58 -0.68
CA ALA A 26 4.52 5.69 0.01
C ALA A 26 4.71 6.36 1.39
N ASP A 27 3.79 7.24 1.76
CA ASP A 27 3.83 8.04 2.98
C ASP A 27 2.89 7.46 4.04
N ALA A 28 3.45 6.73 5.01
CA ALA A 28 2.68 6.16 6.11
C ALA A 28 2.06 7.22 7.03
N SER A 29 2.66 8.40 7.16
CA SER A 29 2.09 9.50 7.95
C SER A 29 0.80 10.02 7.31
N HIS A 30 0.79 10.19 5.99
CA HIS A 30 -0.42 10.53 5.25
C HIS A 30 -1.44 9.39 5.28
N GLY A 31 -0.97 8.14 5.19
CA GLY A 31 -1.81 6.95 5.35
C GLY A 31 -2.52 6.90 6.70
N LYS A 32 -1.87 7.35 7.77
CA LYS A 32 -2.49 7.47 9.10
C LYS A 32 -3.64 8.46 9.11
N GLU A 33 -3.52 9.58 8.42
CA GLU A 33 -4.60 10.56 8.27
C GLU A 33 -5.77 9.96 7.48
N LEU A 34 -5.49 9.27 6.38
CA LEU A 34 -6.49 8.58 5.58
C LEU A 34 -7.21 7.47 6.37
N PHE A 35 -6.49 6.80 7.27
CA PHE A 35 -7.02 5.72 8.10
C PHE A 35 -8.11 6.17 9.09
N ILE A 36 -8.20 7.45 9.39
CA ILE A 36 -9.24 8.00 10.29
C ILE A 36 -10.64 7.59 9.83
N ALA A 37 -10.90 7.61 8.52
CA ALA A 37 -12.17 7.17 7.95
C ALA A 37 -12.41 5.66 8.13
N CYS A 38 -11.37 4.87 8.16
CA CYS A 38 -11.43 3.41 8.38
C CYS A 38 -11.65 3.08 9.87
N ALA A 39 -10.97 3.80 10.74
CA ALA A 39 -11.00 3.58 12.19
C ALA A 39 -12.39 3.71 12.81
N ALA A 40 -13.28 4.47 12.18
CA ALA A 40 -14.65 4.62 12.63
C ALA A 40 -15.43 3.29 12.71
N CYS A 41 -15.13 2.38 11.78
CA CYS A 41 -15.73 1.04 11.72
C CYS A 41 -14.80 -0.05 12.22
N HIS A 42 -13.49 0.10 12.00
CA HIS A 42 -12.46 -0.86 12.38
C HIS A 42 -11.84 -0.51 13.74
N THR A 43 -12.66 -0.53 14.77
CA THR A 43 -12.21 -0.30 16.14
C THR A 43 -11.65 -1.59 16.77
N GLU A 44 -11.02 -1.47 17.92
CA GLU A 44 -10.57 -2.64 18.70
C GLU A 44 -11.67 -3.21 19.62
N LYS A 45 -12.86 -2.62 19.57
CA LYS A 45 -14.00 -3.05 20.40
C LYS A 45 -14.65 -4.32 19.87
N PRO A 46 -15.21 -5.20 20.74
CA PRO A 46 -15.80 -6.48 20.30
C PRO A 46 -16.91 -6.37 19.28
N ASP A 47 -17.76 -5.37 19.36
CA ASP A 47 -18.95 -5.21 18.51
C ASP A 47 -18.74 -4.17 17.40
N ALA A 48 -17.49 -4.02 16.94
CA ALA A 48 -17.19 -3.10 15.84
C ALA A 48 -17.87 -3.53 14.53
N ILE A 49 -18.14 -2.56 13.67
CA ILE A 49 -18.74 -2.79 12.35
C ILE A 49 -17.81 -3.59 11.44
N GLY A 50 -16.51 -3.34 11.53
CA GLY A 50 -15.47 -4.06 10.81
C GLY A 50 -14.51 -4.80 11.73
N PRO A 51 -13.72 -5.75 11.19
CA PRO A 51 -12.73 -6.49 11.97
C PRO A 51 -11.59 -5.59 12.42
N ASN A 52 -10.91 -5.97 13.51
CA ASN A 52 -9.69 -5.33 13.94
C ASN A 52 -8.61 -5.46 12.87
N LEU A 53 -7.97 -4.35 12.49
CA LEU A 53 -6.97 -4.31 11.44
C LEU A 53 -5.52 -4.45 11.95
N LYS A 54 -5.30 -4.64 13.23
CA LYS A 54 -3.96 -4.96 13.75
C LYS A 54 -3.47 -6.26 13.11
N GLY A 55 -2.28 -6.20 12.49
CA GLY A 55 -1.71 -7.34 11.80
C GLY A 55 -2.42 -7.74 10.51
N VAL A 56 -3.25 -6.87 9.93
CA VAL A 56 -3.99 -7.18 8.70
C VAL A 56 -3.07 -7.48 7.52
N PHE A 57 -1.95 -6.78 7.42
CA PHE A 57 -0.99 -7.04 6.35
C PHE A 57 -0.40 -8.45 6.49
N GLY A 58 -0.56 -9.26 5.46
CA GLY A 58 -0.12 -10.65 5.44
C GLY A 58 -1.10 -11.66 6.07
N ARG A 59 -2.23 -11.19 6.61
CA ARG A 59 -3.25 -12.05 7.21
C ARG A 59 -4.17 -12.64 6.14
N LYS A 60 -4.63 -13.86 6.37
CA LYS A 60 -5.65 -14.47 5.50
C LYS A 60 -6.99 -13.73 5.64
N SER A 61 -7.74 -13.64 4.56
CA SER A 61 -9.10 -13.13 4.59
C SER A 61 -9.98 -13.98 5.52
N ALA A 62 -10.89 -13.33 6.22
CA ALA A 62 -11.80 -13.97 7.19
C ALA A 62 -11.10 -14.78 8.28
N ALA A 63 -9.92 -14.36 8.73
CA ALA A 63 -9.10 -15.14 9.66
C ALA A 63 -9.46 -14.97 11.13
N LEU A 64 -10.12 -13.86 11.53
CA LEU A 64 -10.42 -13.62 12.93
C LEU A 64 -11.65 -14.41 13.38
N ASP A 65 -11.52 -15.14 14.49
CA ASP A 65 -12.61 -15.95 15.03
C ASP A 65 -13.71 -15.11 15.72
N ASP A 66 -13.35 -13.92 16.16
CA ASP A 66 -14.23 -13.01 16.92
C ASP A 66 -14.99 -12.01 16.05
N PHE A 67 -14.89 -12.13 14.73
CA PHE A 67 -15.62 -11.29 13.79
C PHE A 67 -16.49 -12.11 12.84
N ARG A 68 -17.72 -11.65 12.64
CA ARG A 68 -18.66 -12.31 11.73
C ARG A 68 -18.52 -11.76 10.31
N TYR A 69 -17.74 -12.44 9.49
CA TYR A 69 -17.57 -12.08 8.09
C TYR A 69 -18.78 -12.46 7.23
N SER A 70 -18.94 -11.76 6.09
CA SER A 70 -19.88 -12.18 5.05
C SER A 70 -19.48 -13.53 4.44
N ASN A 71 -20.44 -14.25 3.88
CA ASN A 71 -20.15 -15.51 3.20
C ASN A 71 -19.20 -15.32 2.00
N PRO A 72 -19.34 -14.30 1.15
CA PRO A 72 -18.35 -14.03 0.11
C PRO A 72 -16.93 -13.81 0.63
N MET A 73 -16.78 -13.10 1.75
CA MET A 73 -15.46 -12.89 2.35
C MET A 73 -14.85 -14.20 2.88
N LYS A 74 -15.67 -15.06 3.48
CA LYS A 74 -15.21 -16.39 3.94
C LYS A 74 -14.73 -17.28 2.79
N ARG A 75 -15.31 -17.13 1.61
CA ARG A 75 -14.95 -17.89 0.41
C ARG A 75 -13.88 -17.26 -0.45
N ALA A 76 -13.45 -16.05 -0.14
CA ALA A 76 -12.53 -15.29 -0.99
C ALA A 76 -11.13 -15.89 -1.07
N ASN A 77 -10.68 -16.57 -0.02
CA ASN A 77 -9.35 -17.21 0.06
C ASN A 77 -8.20 -16.28 -0.34
N LEU A 78 -8.21 -15.07 0.16
CA LEU A 78 -7.17 -14.07 -0.09
C LEU A 78 -6.15 -14.06 1.05
N VAL A 79 -4.94 -13.66 0.72
CA VAL A 79 -3.98 -13.13 1.69
C VAL A 79 -3.94 -11.61 1.50
N TRP A 80 -4.04 -10.87 2.59
CA TRP A 80 -4.00 -9.40 2.54
C TRP A 80 -2.57 -8.90 2.35
N ASP A 81 -2.00 -9.24 1.19
CA ASP A 81 -0.75 -8.69 0.69
C ASP A 81 -0.99 -7.31 0.05
N GLU A 82 0.07 -6.69 -0.42
CA GLU A 82 -0.02 -5.35 -1.01
C GLU A 82 -0.99 -5.30 -2.20
N ALA A 83 -0.91 -6.27 -3.11
CA ALA A 83 -1.75 -6.30 -4.31
C ALA A 83 -3.24 -6.49 -3.98
N ASN A 84 -3.56 -7.42 -3.09
CA ASN A 84 -4.94 -7.69 -2.69
C ASN A 84 -5.53 -6.55 -1.86
N LEU A 85 -4.74 -5.94 -0.98
CA LEU A 85 -5.17 -4.74 -0.25
C LEU A 85 -5.43 -3.58 -1.20
N ARG A 86 -4.57 -3.37 -2.19
CA ARG A 86 -4.76 -2.32 -3.20
C ARG A 86 -6.06 -2.51 -3.95
N ASP A 87 -6.32 -3.71 -4.43
CA ASP A 87 -7.54 -4.02 -5.16
C ASP A 87 -8.80 -3.83 -4.29
N TYR A 88 -8.75 -4.33 -3.06
CA TYR A 88 -9.87 -4.27 -2.14
C TYR A 88 -10.18 -2.85 -1.67
N ILE A 89 -9.17 -2.07 -1.31
CA ILE A 89 -9.35 -0.68 -0.88
C ILE A 89 -9.82 0.19 -2.04
N SER A 90 -9.34 -0.06 -3.25
CA SER A 90 -9.74 0.70 -4.43
C SER A 90 -11.20 0.47 -4.80
N ASP A 91 -11.67 -0.76 -4.75
CA ASP A 91 -13.06 -1.14 -5.05
C ASP A 91 -13.43 -2.44 -4.31
N PRO A 92 -13.96 -2.32 -3.09
CA PRO A 92 -14.27 -3.50 -2.27
C PRO A 92 -15.25 -4.47 -2.93
N GLN A 93 -16.29 -3.95 -3.58
CA GLN A 93 -17.31 -4.79 -4.19
C GLN A 93 -16.84 -5.47 -5.48
N ALA A 94 -15.92 -4.87 -6.21
CA ALA A 94 -15.29 -5.52 -7.35
C ALA A 94 -14.38 -6.67 -6.92
N LYS A 95 -13.63 -6.50 -5.82
CA LYS A 95 -12.71 -7.51 -5.32
C LYS A 95 -13.41 -8.68 -4.63
N VAL A 96 -14.37 -8.37 -3.77
CA VAL A 96 -15.16 -9.37 -3.03
C VAL A 96 -16.62 -8.98 -3.13
N LYS A 97 -17.28 -9.36 -4.21
CA LYS A 97 -18.68 -9.05 -4.47
C LYS A 97 -19.57 -9.63 -3.37
N GLY A 98 -20.43 -8.80 -2.81
CA GLY A 98 -21.32 -9.18 -1.73
C GLY A 98 -20.72 -9.07 -0.33
N ASN A 99 -19.51 -8.49 -0.19
CA ASN A 99 -19.00 -8.15 1.13
C ASN A 99 -19.87 -7.09 1.81
N ARG A 100 -19.81 -7.04 3.14
CA ARG A 100 -20.65 -6.15 3.96
C ARG A 100 -19.97 -4.84 4.37
N MET A 101 -18.77 -4.56 3.87
CA MET A 101 -18.09 -3.30 4.17
C MET A 101 -18.80 -2.13 3.48
N PRO A 102 -19.39 -1.19 4.23
CA PRO A 102 -20.13 -0.06 3.64
C PRO A 102 -19.18 1.08 3.21
N TYR A 103 -18.24 0.75 2.34
CA TYR A 103 -17.21 1.66 1.85
C TYR A 103 -17.12 1.55 0.33
N GLY A 104 -17.21 2.69 -0.36
CA GLY A 104 -17.26 2.73 -1.82
C GLY A 104 -15.94 2.57 -2.53
N GLY A 105 -14.84 2.67 -1.82
CA GLY A 105 -13.50 2.58 -2.40
C GLY A 105 -12.75 3.91 -2.41
N MET A 106 -11.45 3.80 -2.65
CA MET A 106 -10.52 4.92 -2.73
C MET A 106 -9.95 5.00 -4.14
N SER A 107 -10.24 6.09 -4.85
CA SER A 107 -9.92 6.20 -6.28
C SER A 107 -8.51 6.71 -6.58
N ASN A 108 -7.88 7.44 -5.65
CA ASN A 108 -6.55 7.99 -5.85
C ASN A 108 -5.49 6.91 -5.55
N PRO A 109 -4.71 6.44 -6.55
CA PRO A 109 -3.72 5.38 -6.34
C PRO A 109 -2.63 5.74 -5.33
N LYS A 110 -2.23 7.01 -5.26
CA LYS A 110 -1.23 7.48 -4.29
C LYS A 110 -1.76 7.39 -2.86
N ASP A 111 -3.02 7.74 -2.64
CA ASP A 111 -3.67 7.61 -1.33
C ASP A 111 -3.78 6.13 -0.92
N VAL A 112 -4.12 5.26 -1.86
CA VAL A 112 -4.14 3.81 -1.60
C VAL A 112 -2.77 3.30 -1.16
N ASP A 113 -1.71 3.70 -1.84
CA ASP A 113 -0.34 3.32 -1.49
C ASP A 113 0.05 3.84 -0.09
N ASP A 114 -0.29 5.07 0.23
CA ASP A 114 -0.01 5.68 1.53
C ASP A 114 -0.79 4.96 2.65
N LEU A 115 -2.06 4.64 2.42
CA LEU A 115 -2.86 3.88 3.37
C LEU A 115 -2.28 2.48 3.62
N ILE A 116 -1.88 1.77 2.58
CA ILE A 116 -1.25 0.45 2.72
C ILE A 116 0.05 0.56 3.52
N ALA A 117 0.88 1.57 3.25
CA ALA A 117 2.09 1.81 4.03
C ALA A 117 1.79 1.98 5.53
N TYR A 118 0.70 2.66 5.87
CA TYR A 118 0.27 2.76 7.26
C TYR A 118 -0.24 1.42 7.82
N LEU A 119 -1.05 0.67 7.06
CA LEU A 119 -1.55 -0.63 7.49
C LEU A 119 -0.42 -1.62 7.81
N MET A 120 0.69 -1.53 7.08
CA MET A 120 1.88 -2.35 7.35
C MET A 120 2.52 -2.05 8.72
N THR A 121 2.25 -0.90 9.32
CA THR A 121 2.74 -0.51 10.63
C THR A 121 1.86 -1.03 11.78
N LEU A 122 0.65 -1.48 11.51
CA LEU A 122 -0.29 -1.99 12.50
C LEU A 122 0.09 -3.43 12.89
N LYS A 123 0.63 -3.58 14.08
CA LYS A 123 1.09 -4.86 14.65
C LYS A 123 0.20 -5.31 15.80
#